data_0e66ca9439ea92c77b15a951ebf27ab1
#
_entry.id   0e66ca9439ea92c77b15a951ebf27ab1
#
_cell.length_a   1.000
_cell.length_b   1.000
_cell.length_c   1.000
_cell.angle_alpha   90.00
_cell.angle_beta   90.00
_cell.angle_gamma   90.00
#
_symmetry.space_group_name_H-M   'P 1'
#
loop_
_entity.id
_entity.type
_entity.pdbx_description
1 polymer ?
#
loop_
_entity_poly.entity_id
_entity_poly.type
_entity_poly.pdbx_seq_one_letter_code
_entity_poly.pdbx_strand_id
1 'polypeptide(L)'
;MVFILQNPCELLITSAAVESAMQHKSESLKPPKYPADVLAHQLLILLKGRMGLGKRQIISSLLALTPFSKIPTDTIEEILSYMEEQGYLSRSGDLYLLGEKAEAEFGKSNWKALISVIQDTGGYLAVLPDGTVIGTLDARFVAGDPGRVFTFTGKTWRLLHRDDVHRRAL
;
A
#
# COMPACT_ATOMS: atom_id res chain seq x y z
N MET A 1 24.98 5.62 11.90
CA MET A 1 24.20 6.09 10.74
C MET A 1 24.92 7.30 10.20
N VAL A 2 25.11 7.40 8.88
CA VAL A 2 25.79 8.54 8.21
C VAL A 2 24.79 9.19 7.28
N PHE A 3 24.63 10.50 7.37
CA PHE A 3 23.80 11.30 6.47
C PHE A 3 24.71 12.06 5.51
N ILE A 4 24.42 12.04 4.21
CA ILE A 4 25.06 12.83 3.19
C ILE A 4 24.13 13.98 2.86
N LEU A 5 24.54 15.22 3.16
CA LEU A 5 23.73 16.43 3.05
C LEU A 5 24.36 17.35 2.03
N GLN A 6 23.54 18.01 1.22
CA GLN A 6 24.00 18.83 0.10
C GLN A 6 24.12 20.31 0.45
N ASN A 7 23.41 20.75 1.50
CA ASN A 7 23.42 22.17 1.90
C ASN A 7 23.18 22.37 3.43
N PRO A 8 23.51 23.54 3.97
CA PRO A 8 23.34 23.83 5.41
C PRO A 8 21.89 23.73 5.92
N CYS A 9 20.88 24.03 5.09
CA CYS A 9 19.48 23.91 5.50
C CYS A 9 19.08 22.45 5.72
N GLU A 10 19.54 21.54 4.89
CA GLU A 10 19.33 20.09 5.08
C GLU A 10 20.00 19.60 6.36
N LEU A 11 21.19 20.13 6.69
CA LEU A 11 21.85 19.79 7.95
C LEU A 11 21.00 20.18 9.15
N LEU A 12 20.45 21.39 9.17
CA LEU A 12 19.60 21.86 10.28
C LEU A 12 18.32 21.03 10.40
N ILE A 13 17.63 20.77 9.28
CA ILE A 13 16.39 19.98 9.26
C ILE A 13 16.67 18.55 9.73
N THR A 14 17.73 17.93 9.20
CA THR A 14 18.10 16.56 9.57
C THR A 14 18.51 16.45 11.03
N SER A 15 19.29 17.43 11.54
CA SER A 15 19.69 17.45 12.93
C SER A 15 18.49 17.59 13.86
N ALA A 16 17.55 18.49 13.53
CA ALA A 16 16.32 18.67 14.30
C ALA A 16 15.44 17.40 14.27
N ALA A 17 15.35 16.72 13.13
CA ALA A 17 14.59 15.47 13.00
C ALA A 17 15.23 14.35 13.83
N VAL A 18 16.55 14.22 13.81
CA VAL A 18 17.29 13.23 14.62
C VAL A 18 17.10 13.52 16.11
N GLU A 19 17.24 14.77 16.54
CA GLU A 19 17.02 15.16 17.93
C GLU A 19 15.57 14.88 18.37
N SER A 20 14.58 15.22 17.55
CA SER A 20 13.17 14.91 17.81
C SER A 20 12.94 13.41 17.97
N ALA A 21 13.55 12.59 17.10
CA ALA A 21 13.45 11.14 17.18
C ALA A 21 14.11 10.59 18.46
N MET A 22 15.28 11.11 18.84
CA MET A 22 15.97 10.72 20.09
C MET A 22 15.18 11.07 21.34
N GLN A 23 14.40 12.16 21.29
CA GLN A 23 13.51 12.61 22.38
C GLN A 23 12.13 11.94 22.33
N HIS A 24 11.91 10.93 21.46
CA HIS A 24 10.62 10.27 21.24
C HIS A 24 9.47 11.23 20.92
N LYS A 25 9.76 12.36 20.27
CA LYS A 25 8.79 13.39 19.85
C LYS A 25 8.33 13.18 18.40
N SER A 26 8.64 12.05 17.77
CA SER A 26 8.12 11.69 16.47
C SER A 26 6.61 11.43 16.53
N GLU A 27 5.92 11.72 15.44
CA GLU A 27 4.48 11.42 15.34
C GLU A 27 4.22 9.95 15.60
N SER A 28 3.20 9.68 16.42
CA SER A 28 2.75 8.31 16.67
C SER A 28 2.07 7.76 15.43
N LEU A 29 2.61 6.68 14.88
CA LEU A 29 1.93 5.92 13.83
C LEU A 29 0.68 5.28 14.43
N LYS A 30 -0.49 5.65 13.90
CA LYS A 30 -1.76 5.03 14.24
C LYS A 30 -2.13 4.05 13.13
N PRO A 31 -1.84 2.75 13.30
CA PRO A 31 -2.24 1.76 12.31
C PRO A 31 -3.77 1.75 12.18
N PRO A 32 -4.32 1.44 11.01
CA PRO A 32 -5.76 1.27 10.83
C PRO A 32 -6.27 0.19 11.80
N LYS A 33 -7.46 0.42 12.35
CA LYS A 33 -8.06 -0.49 13.35
C LYS A 33 -8.31 -1.88 12.75
N TYR A 34 -8.68 -1.94 11.49
CA TYR A 34 -8.96 -3.16 10.74
C TYR A 34 -8.30 -3.07 9.36
N PRO A 35 -7.04 -3.53 9.21
CA PRO A 35 -6.35 -3.52 7.93
C PRO A 35 -6.84 -4.67 7.03
N ALA A 36 -8.02 -4.51 6.44
CA ALA A 36 -8.69 -5.56 5.66
C ALA A 36 -7.91 -5.95 4.40
N ASP A 37 -7.25 -5.00 3.76
CA ASP A 37 -6.37 -5.20 2.61
C ASP A 37 -5.16 -6.08 2.97
N VAL A 38 -4.49 -5.76 4.09
CA VAL A 38 -3.37 -6.55 4.59
C VAL A 38 -3.85 -7.96 4.99
N LEU A 39 -5.03 -8.07 5.60
CA LEU A 39 -5.60 -9.37 5.98
C LEU A 39 -5.90 -10.23 4.75
N ALA A 40 -6.50 -9.65 3.71
CA ALA A 40 -6.77 -10.35 2.46
C ALA A 40 -5.48 -10.88 1.81
N HIS A 41 -4.43 -10.06 1.75
CA HIS A 41 -3.12 -10.49 1.25
C HIS A 41 -2.52 -11.61 2.10
N GLN A 42 -2.58 -11.52 3.43
CA GLN A 42 -2.08 -12.57 4.33
C GLN A 42 -2.87 -13.87 4.19
N LEU A 43 -4.18 -13.79 3.94
CA LEU A 43 -5.02 -14.94 3.67
C LEU A 43 -4.58 -15.66 2.38
N LEU A 44 -4.33 -14.93 1.29
CA LEU A 44 -3.83 -15.51 0.05
C LEU A 44 -2.44 -16.14 0.24
N ILE A 45 -1.55 -15.50 0.98
CA ILE A 45 -0.23 -16.05 1.32
C ILE A 45 -0.38 -17.33 2.15
N LEU A 46 -1.29 -17.35 3.11
CA LEU A 46 -1.55 -18.50 3.98
C LEU A 46 -2.03 -19.73 3.18
N LEU A 47 -2.84 -19.51 2.14
CA LEU A 47 -3.35 -20.57 1.26
C LEU A 47 -2.36 -20.99 0.18
N LYS A 48 -1.41 -20.13 -0.17
CA LYS A 48 -0.44 -20.41 -1.22
C LYS A 48 0.41 -21.62 -0.87
N GLY A 49 0.48 -22.55 -1.79
CA GLY A 49 1.23 -23.81 -1.63
C GLY A 49 0.59 -24.82 -0.68
N ARG A 50 -0.65 -24.61 -0.27
CA ARG A 50 -1.43 -25.56 0.54
C ARG A 50 -2.56 -26.16 -0.30
N MET A 51 -2.91 -27.38 0.02
CA MET A 51 -4.03 -28.10 -0.64
C MET A 51 -5.39 -27.71 -0.03
N GLY A 52 -5.50 -26.51 0.54
CA GLY A 52 -6.67 -25.97 1.20
C GLY A 52 -6.56 -25.92 2.72
N LEU A 53 -7.36 -25.05 3.33
CA LEU A 53 -7.49 -24.90 4.77
C LEU A 53 -8.95 -24.76 5.18
N GLY A 54 -9.32 -25.38 6.28
CA GLY A 54 -10.64 -25.20 6.86
C GLY A 54 -10.84 -23.80 7.45
N LYS A 55 -12.08 -23.29 7.47
CA LYS A 55 -12.43 -21.96 7.98
C LYS A 55 -11.82 -21.69 9.37
N ARG A 56 -11.96 -22.63 10.30
CA ARG A 56 -11.42 -22.47 11.67
C ARG A 56 -9.91 -22.33 11.68
N GLN A 57 -9.19 -23.08 10.83
CA GLN A 57 -7.74 -23.00 10.74
C GLN A 57 -7.28 -21.65 10.18
N ILE A 58 -7.98 -21.14 9.18
CA ILE A 58 -7.73 -19.81 8.62
C ILE A 58 -7.89 -18.75 9.71
N ILE A 59 -9.05 -18.71 10.36
CA ILE A 59 -9.37 -17.73 11.39
C ILE A 59 -8.35 -17.78 12.53
N SER A 60 -8.06 -18.97 13.07
CA SER A 60 -7.07 -19.12 14.16
C SER A 60 -5.66 -18.67 13.73
N SER A 61 -5.25 -18.97 12.51
CA SER A 61 -3.94 -18.56 11.99
C SER A 61 -3.83 -17.04 11.81
N LEU A 62 -4.89 -16.39 11.35
CA LEU A 62 -4.94 -14.93 11.18
C LEU A 62 -4.98 -14.22 12.54
N LEU A 63 -5.82 -14.67 13.47
CA LEU A 63 -5.93 -14.08 14.81
C LEU A 63 -4.67 -14.26 15.67
N ALA A 64 -3.83 -15.24 15.36
CA ALA A 64 -2.52 -15.41 16.01
C ALA A 64 -1.52 -14.30 15.62
N LEU A 65 -1.77 -13.56 14.53
CA LEU A 65 -0.94 -12.43 14.12
C LEU A 65 -1.37 -11.16 14.86
N THR A 66 -0.43 -10.49 15.50
CA THR A 66 -0.67 -9.29 16.32
C THR A 66 -1.53 -8.22 15.64
N PRO A 67 -1.34 -7.87 14.34
CA PRO A 67 -2.16 -6.87 13.68
C PRO A 67 -3.64 -7.23 13.57
N PHE A 68 -3.97 -8.53 13.59
CA PHE A 68 -5.33 -9.03 13.37
C PHE A 68 -5.99 -9.56 14.64
N SER A 69 -5.25 -9.67 15.75
CA SER A 69 -5.71 -10.29 17.00
C SER A 69 -6.99 -9.66 17.59
N LYS A 70 -7.33 -8.44 17.20
CA LYS A 70 -8.52 -7.70 17.66
C LYS A 70 -9.63 -7.61 16.61
N ILE A 71 -9.46 -8.24 15.45
CA ILE A 71 -10.49 -8.25 14.40
C ILE A 71 -11.59 -9.24 14.82
N PRO A 72 -12.87 -8.83 14.80
CA PRO A 72 -13.97 -9.75 15.07
C PRO A 72 -13.99 -10.91 14.07
N THR A 73 -14.34 -12.09 14.54
CA THR A 73 -14.43 -13.30 13.70
C THR A 73 -15.41 -13.09 12.53
N ASP A 74 -16.56 -12.45 12.81
CA ASP A 74 -17.58 -12.16 11.80
C ASP A 74 -17.03 -11.31 10.66
N THR A 75 -16.19 -10.32 10.97
CA THR A 75 -15.51 -9.50 9.95
C THR A 75 -14.56 -10.33 9.06
N ILE A 76 -13.86 -11.30 9.66
CA ILE A 76 -13.01 -12.21 8.88
C ILE A 76 -13.88 -13.11 8.00
N GLU A 77 -15.02 -13.57 8.50
CA GLU A 77 -15.96 -14.38 7.72
C GLU A 77 -16.58 -13.60 6.55
N GLU A 78 -16.91 -12.32 6.75
CA GLU A 78 -17.37 -11.41 5.69
C GLU A 78 -16.30 -11.26 4.60
N ILE A 79 -15.04 -11.08 4.99
CA ILE A 79 -13.92 -10.98 4.04
C ILE A 79 -13.73 -12.29 3.26
N LEU A 80 -13.83 -13.45 3.93
CA LEU A 80 -13.75 -14.75 3.28
C LEU A 80 -14.86 -14.91 2.23
N SER A 81 -16.10 -14.58 2.59
CA SER A 81 -17.26 -14.65 1.69
C SER A 81 -17.11 -13.71 0.50
N TYR A 82 -16.68 -12.47 0.75
CA TYR A 82 -16.43 -11.50 -0.31
C TYR A 82 -15.33 -11.97 -1.28
N MET A 83 -14.21 -12.48 -0.76
CA MET A 83 -13.12 -12.98 -1.60
C MET A 83 -13.52 -14.23 -2.42
N GLU A 84 -14.42 -15.06 -1.87
CA GLU A 84 -15.01 -16.19 -2.59
C GLU A 84 -15.91 -15.70 -3.74
N GLU A 85 -16.80 -14.74 -3.47
CA GLU A 85 -17.66 -14.11 -4.49
C GLU A 85 -16.87 -13.43 -5.61
N GLN A 86 -15.73 -12.81 -5.25
CA GLN A 86 -14.85 -12.16 -6.23
C GLN A 86 -13.93 -13.14 -6.99
N GLY A 87 -13.96 -14.43 -6.68
CA GLY A 87 -13.16 -15.46 -7.34
C GLY A 87 -11.69 -15.50 -6.90
N TYR A 88 -11.31 -14.80 -5.83
CA TYR A 88 -9.99 -14.92 -5.22
C TYR A 88 -9.83 -16.18 -4.37
N LEU A 89 -10.94 -16.67 -3.82
CA LEU A 89 -11.02 -17.95 -3.13
C LEU A 89 -11.97 -18.88 -3.86
N SER A 90 -11.76 -20.18 -3.71
CA SER A 90 -12.68 -21.22 -4.11
C SER A 90 -12.91 -22.19 -2.94
N ARG A 91 -14.01 -22.93 -2.98
CA ARG A 91 -14.32 -23.93 -1.96
C ARG A 91 -14.37 -25.34 -2.55
N SER A 92 -13.80 -26.27 -1.80
CA SER A 92 -13.94 -27.70 -2.05
C SER A 92 -14.38 -28.36 -0.73
N GLY A 93 -15.67 -28.64 -0.61
CA GLY A 93 -16.26 -29.03 0.67
C GLY A 93 -16.08 -27.95 1.74
N ASP A 94 -15.42 -28.30 2.85
CA ASP A 94 -15.16 -27.38 3.96
C ASP A 94 -13.81 -26.64 3.83
N LEU A 95 -13.07 -26.87 2.76
CA LEU A 95 -11.76 -26.28 2.55
C LEU A 95 -11.83 -25.07 1.62
N TYR A 96 -11.14 -24.02 1.99
CA TYR A 96 -10.84 -22.86 1.14
C TYR A 96 -9.50 -23.09 0.43
N LEU A 97 -9.48 -22.76 -0.86
CA LEU A 97 -8.31 -22.82 -1.75
C LEU A 97 -8.16 -21.45 -2.42
N LEU A 98 -7.01 -21.25 -3.09
CA LEU A 98 -6.88 -20.12 -4.00
C LEU A 98 -7.87 -20.30 -5.16
N GLY A 99 -8.57 -19.21 -5.50
CA GLY A 99 -9.47 -19.14 -6.64
C GLY A 99 -8.72 -18.82 -7.94
N GLU A 100 -9.39 -19.01 -9.07
CA GLU A 100 -8.81 -18.78 -10.40
C GLU A 100 -8.26 -17.37 -10.58
N LYS A 101 -8.95 -16.35 -10.02
CA LYS A 101 -8.52 -14.97 -10.11
C LYS A 101 -7.22 -14.73 -9.32
N ALA A 102 -7.10 -15.32 -8.13
CA ALA A 102 -5.87 -15.22 -7.33
C ALA A 102 -4.71 -15.94 -8.03
N GLU A 103 -4.96 -17.09 -8.65
CA GLU A 103 -3.95 -17.82 -9.42
C GLU A 103 -3.51 -17.04 -10.68
N ALA A 104 -4.43 -16.37 -11.36
CA ALA A 104 -4.13 -15.56 -12.54
C ALA A 104 -3.32 -14.31 -12.16
N GLU A 105 -3.70 -13.62 -11.08
CA GLU A 105 -3.08 -12.36 -10.67
C GLU A 105 -1.77 -12.58 -9.90
N PHE A 106 -1.74 -13.55 -8.99
CA PHE A 106 -0.63 -13.80 -8.06
C PHE A 106 0.03 -15.19 -8.23
N GLY A 107 -0.13 -15.82 -9.38
CA GLY A 107 0.41 -17.13 -9.67
C GLY A 107 1.95 -17.20 -9.69
N LYS A 108 2.51 -18.19 -10.38
CA LYS A 108 3.93 -18.55 -10.32
C LYS A 108 4.91 -17.39 -10.55
N SER A 109 4.56 -16.43 -11.40
CA SER A 109 5.44 -15.32 -11.78
C SER A 109 5.28 -14.06 -10.91
N ASN A 110 4.12 -13.83 -10.30
CA ASN A 110 3.77 -12.57 -9.63
C ASN A 110 3.47 -12.70 -8.13
N TRP A 111 3.80 -13.82 -7.51
CA TRP A 111 3.52 -14.04 -6.09
C TRP A 111 4.17 -13.01 -5.16
N LYS A 112 5.25 -12.34 -5.60
CA LYS A 112 5.92 -11.30 -4.81
C LYS A 112 5.02 -10.08 -4.59
N ALA A 113 4.05 -9.84 -5.47
CA ALA A 113 3.07 -8.79 -5.31
C ALA A 113 2.17 -8.98 -4.08
N LEU A 114 1.97 -10.23 -3.61
CA LEU A 114 1.27 -10.51 -2.36
C LEU A 114 2.01 -10.03 -1.11
N ILE A 115 3.33 -9.90 -1.17
CA ILE A 115 4.15 -9.50 -0.01
C ILE A 115 4.09 -8.00 0.21
N SER A 116 3.90 -7.21 -0.85
CA SER A 116 3.81 -5.76 -0.79
C SER A 116 2.36 -5.32 -0.88
N VAL A 117 1.83 -4.78 0.20
CA VAL A 117 0.50 -4.15 0.25
C VAL A 117 0.55 -2.69 -0.21
N ILE A 118 1.75 -2.18 -0.46
CA ILE A 118 1.95 -0.84 -1.01
C ILE A 118 1.65 -0.93 -2.50
N GLN A 119 0.45 -0.49 -2.86
CA GLN A 119 0.10 -0.34 -4.26
C GLN A 119 0.99 0.75 -4.86
N ASP A 120 1.70 0.40 -5.92
CA ASP A 120 2.25 1.41 -6.81
C ASP A 120 1.07 2.04 -7.56
N THR A 121 0.58 3.14 -7.04
CA THR A 121 -0.53 3.90 -7.65
C THR A 121 -0.13 4.54 -8.98
N GLY A 122 1.09 4.24 -9.44
CA GLY A 122 1.66 4.82 -10.64
C GLY A 122 1.85 6.33 -10.49
N GLY A 123 3.10 6.74 -10.35
CA GLY A 123 3.44 8.15 -10.25
C GLY A 123 3.35 8.87 -11.59
N TYR A 124 3.13 10.18 -11.52
CA TYR A 124 3.30 11.11 -12.63
C TYR A 124 4.61 11.84 -12.48
N LEU A 125 5.38 11.90 -13.53
CA LEU A 125 6.60 12.70 -13.55
C LEU A 125 6.22 14.18 -13.56
N ALA A 126 6.53 14.89 -12.48
CA ALA A 126 6.30 16.33 -12.40
C ALA A 126 7.37 17.07 -13.20
N VAL A 127 6.93 17.80 -14.21
CA VAL A 127 7.81 18.47 -15.19
C VAL A 127 7.43 19.94 -15.27
N LEU A 128 8.41 20.82 -15.28
CA LEU A 128 8.20 22.24 -15.53
C LEU A 128 8.00 22.50 -17.04
N PRO A 129 7.43 23.66 -17.42
CA PRO A 129 7.25 24.02 -18.83
C PRO A 129 8.55 24.05 -19.65
N ASP A 130 9.68 24.22 -19.00
CA ASP A 130 11.03 24.17 -19.60
C ASP A 130 11.58 22.74 -19.77
N GLY A 131 10.80 21.72 -19.34
CA GLY A 131 11.21 20.31 -19.39
C GLY A 131 11.96 19.82 -18.15
N THR A 132 12.23 20.67 -17.16
CA THR A 132 12.93 20.28 -15.93
C THR A 132 12.07 19.34 -15.11
N VAL A 133 12.60 18.19 -14.73
CA VAL A 133 11.95 17.21 -13.85
C VAL A 133 12.19 17.62 -12.41
N ILE A 134 11.09 17.77 -11.65
CA ILE A 134 11.12 18.13 -10.21
C ILE A 134 10.85 16.95 -9.27
N GLY A 135 10.36 15.84 -9.79
CA GLY A 135 10.14 14.61 -9.03
C GLY A 135 8.97 13.80 -9.53
N THR A 136 8.53 12.84 -8.73
CA THR A 136 7.37 11.98 -9.02
C THR A 136 6.23 12.31 -8.07
N LEU A 137 5.04 12.57 -8.61
CA LEU A 137 3.82 12.81 -7.87
C LEU A 137 2.96 11.55 -7.84
N ASP A 138 2.39 11.22 -6.70
CA ASP A 138 1.35 10.19 -6.61
C ASP A 138 0.13 10.62 -7.46
N ALA A 139 -0.50 9.66 -8.14
CA ALA A 139 -1.66 9.89 -8.99
C ALA A 139 -2.78 10.65 -8.26
N ARG A 140 -2.91 10.49 -6.95
CA ARG A 140 -3.89 11.21 -6.10
C ARG A 140 -3.67 12.73 -6.08
N PHE A 141 -2.42 13.21 -6.22
CA PHE A 141 -2.13 14.65 -6.25
C PHE A 141 -2.50 15.28 -7.58
N VAL A 142 -2.45 14.52 -8.66
CA VAL A 142 -2.79 14.99 -10.01
C VAL A 142 -4.23 14.61 -10.40
N ALA A 143 -4.96 13.91 -9.53
CA ALA A 143 -6.38 13.65 -9.71
C ALA A 143 -7.17 14.98 -9.59
N GLY A 144 -7.95 15.31 -10.61
CA GLY A 144 -8.76 16.53 -10.67
C GLY A 144 -8.42 17.39 -11.89
N ASP A 145 -9.08 18.55 -11.95
CA ASP A 145 -8.98 19.44 -13.08
C ASP A 145 -7.67 20.24 -13.12
N PRO A 146 -7.22 20.66 -14.32
CA PRO A 146 -6.15 21.63 -14.47
C PRO A 146 -6.43 22.91 -13.67
N GLY A 147 -5.39 23.51 -13.10
CA GLY A 147 -5.49 24.68 -12.22
C GLY A 147 -5.43 24.36 -10.74
N ARG A 148 -5.52 23.08 -10.34
CA ARG A 148 -5.38 22.66 -8.95
C ARG A 148 -4.02 23.08 -8.37
N VAL A 149 -4.07 23.62 -7.16
CA VAL A 149 -2.88 24.04 -6.41
C VAL A 149 -2.57 23.00 -5.34
N PHE A 150 -1.30 22.63 -5.22
CA PHE A 150 -0.81 21.65 -4.23
C PHE A 150 0.60 21.99 -3.77
N THR A 151 1.01 21.47 -2.62
CA THR A 151 2.37 21.63 -2.10
C THR A 151 3.19 20.38 -2.44
N PHE A 152 4.37 20.59 -3.03
CA PHE A 152 5.30 19.52 -3.36
C PHE A 152 6.74 20.01 -3.18
N THR A 153 7.61 19.21 -2.57
CA THR A 153 9.00 19.60 -2.25
C THR A 153 9.13 20.94 -1.51
N GLY A 154 8.17 21.22 -0.60
CA GLY A 154 8.16 22.45 0.20
C GLY A 154 7.77 23.72 -0.56
N LYS A 155 7.31 23.60 -1.80
CA LYS A 155 6.84 24.72 -2.64
C LYS A 155 5.40 24.50 -3.07
N THR A 156 4.71 25.59 -3.37
CA THR A 156 3.35 25.56 -3.91
C THR A 156 3.40 25.56 -5.42
N TRP A 157 2.69 24.61 -6.01
CA TRP A 157 2.63 24.38 -7.46
C TRP A 157 1.20 24.45 -7.95
N ARG A 158 1.04 24.77 -9.23
CA ARG A 158 -0.26 24.70 -9.93
C ARG A 158 -0.15 23.70 -11.06
N LEU A 159 -1.04 22.73 -11.10
CA LEU A 159 -1.14 21.77 -12.20
C LEU A 159 -1.65 22.48 -13.44
N LEU A 160 -0.86 22.58 -14.49
CA LEU A 160 -1.24 23.18 -15.76
C LEU A 160 -1.87 22.15 -16.68
N HIS A 161 -1.26 21.00 -16.80
CA HIS A 161 -1.70 19.94 -17.70
C HIS A 161 -1.31 18.56 -17.14
N ARG A 162 -2.13 17.54 -17.46
CA ARG A 162 -1.88 16.14 -17.14
C ARG A 162 -1.89 15.33 -18.44
N ASP A 163 -0.78 14.64 -18.69
CA ASP A 163 -0.63 13.66 -19.76
C ASP A 163 -0.71 12.25 -19.16
N ASP A 164 -1.85 11.61 -19.35
CA ASP A 164 -2.12 10.27 -18.81
C ASP A 164 -1.40 9.18 -19.62
N VAL A 165 -1.07 9.43 -20.87
CA VAL A 165 -0.39 8.47 -21.75
C VAL A 165 1.08 8.32 -21.34
N HIS A 166 1.77 9.45 -21.18
CA HIS A 166 3.19 9.47 -20.81
C HIS A 166 3.39 9.62 -19.29
N ARG A 167 2.30 9.65 -18.51
CA ARG A 167 2.33 9.87 -17.07
C ARG A 167 3.14 11.08 -16.64
N ARG A 168 2.85 12.24 -17.23
CA ARG A 168 3.48 13.52 -16.92
C ARG A 168 2.48 14.54 -16.40
N ALA A 169 2.93 15.33 -15.42
CA ALA A 169 2.18 16.45 -14.85
C ALA A 169 3.02 17.73 -15.03
N LEU A 170 2.47 18.74 -15.74
CA LEU A 170 3.08 20.06 -15.94
C LEU A 170 2.49 21.07 -14.97
#